data_445796de4aa0221001a722f2df63a1e8
#
_entry.id   445796de4aa0221001a722f2df63a1e8
#
_cell.length_a   1.000
_cell.length_b   1.000
_cell.length_c   1.000
_cell.angle_alpha   90.00
_cell.angle_beta   90.00
_cell.angle_gamma   90.00
#
_symmetry.space_group_name_H-M   'P 1'
#
loop_
_entity.id
_entity.type
_entity.pdbx_description
1 polymer ?
#
loop_
_entity_poly.entity_id
_entity_poly.type
_entity_poly.pdbx_seq_one_letter_code
_entity_poly.pdbx_strand_id
1 'polypeptide(L)'
;PPRSTLFPYTTLFRSRGISVSFVPGVSSLQATAAALGIQYTVPGGSQTVICTRRGGRTPVPPAEDLRLLAAHGATVVVFLSADQAEGVARDLIAGGFPPDTPAACVYRASWEDEMVLRSSLSGLPAIMAGNGVTRQALIVVGGCLAPGDARSRLYSASFAHGYREASE
;
A
#
# COMPACT_ATOMS: atom_id res chain seq x y z
N PRO A 1 27.80 17.90 -12.63
CA PRO A 1 26.48 17.55 -13.08
C PRO A 1 25.73 16.82 -11.98
N PRO A 2 24.44 17.13 -11.73
CA PRO A 2 23.67 16.45 -10.70
C PRO A 2 23.60 14.96 -11.06
N ARG A 3 24.13 14.13 -10.18
CA ARG A 3 24.07 12.68 -10.30
C ARG A 3 22.69 12.24 -9.85
N SER A 4 21.72 12.26 -10.75
CA SER A 4 20.44 11.63 -10.47
C SER A 4 20.65 10.12 -10.50
N THR A 5 20.77 9.51 -9.33
CA THR A 5 20.82 8.05 -9.16
C THR A 5 19.41 7.43 -9.19
N LEU A 6 18.36 8.24 -9.41
CA LEU A 6 16.98 7.81 -9.29
C LEU A 6 16.60 6.69 -10.28
N PHE A 7 17.24 6.67 -11.46
CA PHE A 7 17.00 5.64 -12.46
C PHE A 7 18.33 5.31 -13.18
N PRO A 8 18.93 4.16 -12.92
CA PRO A 8 20.22 3.78 -13.51
C PRO A 8 20.26 3.90 -15.04
N TYR A 9 19.14 3.56 -15.70
CA TYR A 9 19.04 3.65 -17.16
C TYR A 9 19.08 5.09 -17.69
N THR A 10 18.59 6.08 -16.93
CA THR A 10 18.63 7.49 -17.40
C THR A 10 20.06 8.01 -17.45
N THR A 11 20.91 7.57 -16.53
CA THR A 11 22.34 7.90 -16.57
C THR A 11 23.00 7.32 -17.82
N LEU A 12 22.68 6.08 -18.18
CA LEU A 12 23.17 5.42 -19.38
C LEU A 12 22.73 6.16 -20.66
N PHE A 13 21.46 6.53 -20.77
CA PHE A 13 20.96 7.26 -21.93
C PHE A 13 21.58 8.64 -22.05
N ARG A 14 21.64 9.39 -20.94
CA ARG A 14 22.27 10.72 -20.91
C ARG A 14 23.75 10.69 -21.28
N SER A 15 24.50 9.67 -20.85
CA SER A 15 25.92 9.52 -21.21
C SER A 15 26.13 9.27 -22.72
N ARG A 16 25.08 8.84 -23.41
CA ARG A 16 25.05 8.64 -24.88
C ARG A 16 24.41 9.81 -25.63
N GLY A 17 24.17 10.94 -24.95
CA GLY A 17 23.55 12.12 -25.56
C GLY A 17 22.04 11.97 -25.84
N ILE A 18 21.39 10.92 -25.35
CA ILE A 18 19.95 10.72 -25.51
C ILE A 18 19.22 11.56 -24.48
N SER A 19 18.29 12.41 -24.94
CA SER A 19 17.46 13.20 -24.05
C SER A 19 16.47 12.30 -23.31
N VAL A 20 16.26 12.61 -22.01
CA VAL A 20 15.33 11.85 -21.13
C VAL A 20 14.38 12.83 -20.48
N SER A 21 13.08 12.56 -20.62
CA SER A 21 12.01 13.27 -19.91
C SER A 21 11.27 12.31 -18.97
N PHE A 22 10.70 12.86 -17.91
CA PHE A 22 9.87 12.11 -16.96
C PHE A 22 8.42 12.53 -17.13
N VAL A 23 7.56 11.57 -17.39
CA VAL A 23 6.12 11.78 -17.46
C VAL A 23 5.49 11.16 -16.20
N PRO A 24 4.77 11.94 -15.38
CA PRO A 24 4.09 11.39 -14.23
C PRO A 24 2.97 10.43 -14.66
N GLY A 25 2.74 9.40 -13.85
CA GLY A 25 1.71 8.41 -14.11
C GLY A 25 1.03 7.96 -12.81
N VAL A 26 -0.07 7.23 -12.95
CA VAL A 26 -0.78 6.64 -11.81
C VAL A 26 0.00 5.42 -11.32
N SER A 27 0.39 5.45 -10.04
CA SER A 27 1.04 4.30 -9.42
C SER A 27 0.04 3.17 -9.14
N SER A 28 0.52 1.92 -9.14
CA SER A 28 -0.27 0.77 -8.67
C SER A 28 -0.80 0.95 -7.24
N LEU A 29 -0.17 1.79 -6.41
CA LEU A 29 -0.69 2.18 -5.11
C LEU A 29 -2.07 2.81 -5.24
N GLN A 30 -2.21 3.86 -6.05
CA GLN A 30 -3.47 4.56 -6.25
C GLN A 30 -4.49 3.70 -7.00
N ALA A 31 -4.04 2.93 -8.00
CA ALA A 31 -4.92 2.00 -8.71
C ALA A 31 -5.50 0.94 -7.76
N THR A 32 -4.70 0.42 -6.83
CA THR A 32 -5.17 -0.51 -5.79
C THR A 32 -6.20 0.12 -4.86
N ALA A 33 -5.99 1.37 -4.42
CA ALA A 33 -6.98 2.08 -3.60
C ALA A 33 -8.31 2.28 -4.34
N ALA A 34 -8.24 2.61 -5.63
CA ALA A 34 -9.42 2.75 -6.50
C ALA A 34 -10.17 1.43 -6.67
N ALA A 35 -9.47 0.33 -6.96
CA ALA A 35 -10.06 -1.01 -7.07
C ALA A 35 -10.71 -1.47 -5.76
N LEU A 36 -10.13 -1.10 -4.61
CA LEU A 36 -10.67 -1.40 -3.29
C LEU A 36 -11.79 -0.43 -2.88
N GLY A 37 -11.94 0.72 -3.52
CA GLY A 37 -12.90 1.76 -3.14
C GLY A 37 -12.58 2.38 -1.78
N ILE A 38 -11.30 2.57 -1.44
CA ILE A 38 -10.85 3.04 -0.13
C ILE A 38 -9.94 4.26 -0.20
N GLN A 39 -9.83 4.94 0.93
CA GLN A 39 -8.71 5.81 1.28
C GLN A 39 -7.77 5.03 2.21
N TYR A 40 -6.47 5.16 2.03
CA TYR A 40 -5.49 4.50 2.90
C TYR A 40 -5.43 5.10 4.31
N THR A 41 -5.80 6.36 4.44
CA THR A 41 -5.91 7.04 5.73
C THR A 41 -7.38 7.26 6.06
N VAL A 42 -7.77 6.99 7.30
CA VAL A 42 -9.18 7.10 7.71
C VAL A 42 -9.32 7.97 8.95
N PRO A 43 -10.38 8.78 9.04
CA PRO A 43 -10.64 9.59 10.23
C PRO A 43 -10.76 8.70 11.47
N GLY A 44 -10.09 9.08 12.56
CA GLY A 44 -10.07 8.30 13.80
C GLY A 44 -9.22 7.02 13.75
N GLY A 45 -8.68 6.66 12.60
CA GLY A 45 -7.78 5.53 12.39
C GLY A 45 -6.39 5.98 11.98
N SER A 46 -5.68 5.12 11.23
CA SER A 46 -4.33 5.44 10.78
C SER A 46 -4.31 6.63 9.82
N GLN A 47 -3.41 7.57 10.08
CA GLN A 47 -3.09 8.72 9.22
C GLN A 47 -1.78 8.51 8.46
N THR A 48 -1.17 7.33 8.60
CA THR A 48 0.11 6.96 8.00
C THR A 48 -0.06 5.77 7.07
N VAL A 49 0.61 5.84 5.93
CA VAL A 49 0.69 4.73 4.96
C VAL A 49 2.15 4.34 4.82
N ILE A 50 2.46 3.10 5.09
CA ILE A 50 3.79 2.53 4.91
C ILE A 50 3.78 1.72 3.61
N CYS A 51 4.48 2.24 2.59
CA CYS A 51 4.72 1.54 1.34
C CYS A 51 6.06 0.81 1.44
N THR A 52 6.04 -0.50 1.42
CA THR A 52 7.24 -1.30 1.63
C THR A 52 7.21 -2.59 0.82
N ARG A 53 8.23 -3.42 0.96
CA ARG A 53 8.28 -4.79 0.44
C ARG A 53 8.88 -5.72 1.49
N ARG A 54 8.58 -6.98 1.41
CA ARG A 54 9.29 -7.98 2.19
C ARG A 54 10.69 -8.22 1.61
N GLY A 55 11.68 -8.43 2.46
CA GLY A 55 12.98 -8.94 2.03
C GLY A 55 12.84 -10.33 1.39
N GLY A 56 13.50 -10.54 0.29
CA GLY A 56 13.51 -11.81 -0.46
C GLY A 56 14.84 -12.00 -1.17
N ARG A 57 14.81 -12.19 -2.49
CA ARG A 57 16.04 -12.29 -3.31
C ARG A 57 16.97 -11.07 -3.14
N THR A 58 16.38 -9.91 -2.89
CA THR A 58 17.11 -8.70 -2.51
C THR A 58 16.78 -8.37 -1.06
N PRO A 59 17.77 -8.12 -0.20
CA PRO A 59 17.51 -7.77 1.19
C PRO A 59 16.81 -6.40 1.30
N VAL A 60 16.22 -6.16 2.45
CA VAL A 60 15.81 -4.83 2.93
C VAL A 60 16.73 -4.42 4.07
N PRO A 61 16.92 -3.12 4.33
CA PRO A 61 17.61 -2.66 5.53
C PRO A 61 16.98 -3.28 6.78
N PRO A 62 17.77 -3.65 7.81
CA PRO A 62 17.23 -4.26 9.03
C PRO A 62 16.15 -3.41 9.71
N ALA A 63 16.28 -2.09 9.66
CA ALA A 63 15.27 -1.15 10.21
C ALA A 63 13.94 -1.14 9.43
N GLU A 64 13.90 -1.70 8.22
CA GLU A 64 12.73 -1.80 7.37
C GLU A 64 12.11 -3.20 7.37
N ASP A 65 12.48 -4.05 8.34
CA ASP A 65 11.83 -5.35 8.54
C ASP A 65 10.34 -5.17 8.81
N LEU A 66 9.49 -5.96 8.15
CA LEU A 66 8.03 -5.86 8.28
C LEU A 66 7.55 -5.95 9.73
N ARG A 67 8.25 -6.70 10.60
CA ARG A 67 7.91 -6.79 12.02
C ARG A 67 8.09 -5.46 12.73
N LEU A 68 9.13 -4.72 12.39
CA LEU A 68 9.39 -3.41 12.98
C LEU A 68 8.41 -2.37 12.44
N LEU A 69 8.12 -2.40 11.15
CA LEU A 69 7.15 -1.50 10.52
C LEU A 69 5.73 -1.75 11.02
N ALA A 70 5.37 -2.99 11.32
CA ALA A 70 4.07 -3.36 11.88
C ALA A 70 3.78 -2.70 13.23
N ALA A 71 4.81 -2.47 14.05
CA ALA A 71 4.66 -1.83 15.36
C ALA A 71 4.09 -0.40 15.31
N HIS A 72 4.11 0.25 14.14
CA HIS A 72 3.48 1.56 13.96
C HIS A 72 1.95 1.52 13.91
N GLY A 73 1.33 0.36 13.70
CA GLY A 73 -0.13 0.23 13.53
C GLY A 73 -0.68 1.01 12.33
N ALA A 74 0.18 1.38 11.38
CA ALA A 74 -0.18 2.13 10.20
C ALA A 74 -0.86 1.25 9.14
N THR A 75 -1.50 1.86 8.15
CA THR A 75 -1.86 1.13 6.93
C THR A 75 -0.59 0.68 6.22
N VAL A 76 -0.47 -0.62 5.95
CA VAL A 76 0.71 -1.19 5.27
C VAL A 76 0.32 -1.64 3.86
N VAL A 77 1.09 -1.18 2.87
CA VAL A 77 0.96 -1.60 1.47
C VAL A 77 2.25 -2.27 1.04
N VAL A 78 2.16 -3.57 0.74
CA VAL A 78 3.33 -4.41 0.46
C VAL A 78 3.43 -4.68 -1.03
N PHE A 79 4.52 -4.19 -1.61
CA PHE A 79 4.88 -4.36 -3.01
C PHE A 79 5.74 -5.60 -3.21
N LEU A 80 5.80 -6.13 -4.44
CA LEU A 80 6.77 -7.13 -4.90
C LEU A 80 6.89 -8.36 -3.99
N SER A 81 5.84 -8.72 -3.26
CA SER A 81 5.87 -9.78 -2.25
C SER A 81 4.68 -10.73 -2.34
N ALA A 82 4.00 -10.78 -3.47
CA ALA A 82 2.83 -11.63 -3.66
C ALA A 82 3.18 -13.13 -3.55
N ASP A 83 4.36 -13.52 -4.01
CA ASP A 83 4.91 -14.89 -3.88
C ASP A 83 5.33 -15.25 -2.44
N GLN A 84 5.31 -14.27 -1.54
CA GLN A 84 5.71 -14.40 -0.13
C GLN A 84 4.56 -14.08 0.83
N ALA A 85 3.31 -14.21 0.39
CA ALA A 85 2.13 -13.81 1.16
C ALA A 85 2.09 -14.41 2.58
N GLU A 86 2.46 -15.67 2.75
CA GLU A 86 2.59 -16.32 4.07
C GLU A 86 3.64 -15.63 4.95
N GLY A 87 4.79 -15.31 4.36
CA GLY A 87 5.85 -14.59 5.05
C GLY A 87 5.42 -13.18 5.45
N VAL A 88 4.70 -12.48 4.58
CA VAL A 88 4.13 -11.14 4.85
C VAL A 88 3.17 -11.21 6.03
N ALA A 89 2.19 -12.12 5.99
CA ALA A 89 1.21 -12.28 7.08
C ALA A 89 1.88 -12.62 8.41
N ARG A 90 2.79 -13.60 8.41
CA ARG A 90 3.54 -14.03 9.60
C ARG A 90 4.35 -12.88 10.20
N ASP A 91 5.08 -12.13 9.36
CA ASP A 91 5.97 -11.08 9.82
C ASP A 91 5.18 -9.88 10.36
N LEU A 92 4.05 -9.51 9.76
CA LEU A 92 3.16 -8.46 10.25
C LEU A 92 2.47 -8.86 11.56
N ILE A 93 2.00 -10.11 11.70
CA ILE A 93 1.41 -10.61 12.95
C ILE A 93 2.47 -10.63 14.06
N ALA A 94 3.67 -11.12 13.77
CA ALA A 94 4.77 -11.12 14.74
C ALA A 94 5.19 -9.70 15.16
N GLY A 95 4.94 -8.70 14.33
CA GLY A 95 5.19 -7.27 14.60
C GLY A 95 4.06 -6.54 15.32
N GLY A 96 2.93 -7.22 15.61
CA GLY A 96 1.85 -6.69 16.45
C GLY A 96 0.49 -6.50 15.78
N PHE A 97 0.34 -6.79 14.48
CA PHE A 97 -0.99 -6.82 13.89
C PHE A 97 -1.80 -8.02 14.38
N PRO A 98 -3.04 -7.83 14.84
CA PRO A 98 -3.96 -8.95 15.11
C PRO A 98 -4.15 -9.84 13.87
N PRO A 99 -4.25 -11.18 14.02
CA PRO A 99 -4.46 -12.10 12.90
C PRO A 99 -5.74 -11.83 12.09
N ASP A 100 -6.73 -11.24 12.72
CA ASP A 100 -8.03 -10.86 12.15
C ASP A 100 -8.03 -9.47 11.50
N THR A 101 -6.90 -8.74 11.54
CA THR A 101 -6.77 -7.44 10.87
C THR A 101 -7.24 -7.54 9.42
N PRO A 102 -8.10 -6.62 8.95
CA PRO A 102 -8.53 -6.60 7.56
C PRO A 102 -7.34 -6.51 6.60
N ALA A 103 -7.35 -7.39 5.62
CA ALA A 103 -6.33 -7.47 4.59
C ALA A 103 -6.95 -7.70 3.21
N ALA A 104 -6.31 -7.18 2.18
CA ALA A 104 -6.73 -7.37 0.81
C ALA A 104 -5.53 -7.55 -0.11
N CYS A 105 -5.76 -8.24 -1.22
CA CYS A 105 -4.84 -8.30 -2.33
C CYS A 105 -5.54 -7.83 -3.59
N VAL A 106 -4.92 -6.93 -4.34
CA VAL A 106 -5.38 -6.54 -5.68
C VAL A 106 -4.37 -7.04 -6.70
N TYR A 107 -4.82 -7.96 -7.51
CA TYR A 107 -4.08 -8.53 -8.62
C TYR A 107 -4.39 -7.73 -9.88
N ARG A 108 -3.35 -7.30 -10.59
CA ARG A 108 -3.44 -6.58 -11.87
C ARG A 108 -4.42 -5.40 -11.85
N ALA A 109 -4.31 -4.52 -10.85
CA ALA A 109 -5.13 -3.31 -10.78
C ALA A 109 -5.16 -2.57 -12.13
N SER A 110 -6.36 -2.22 -12.61
CA SER A 110 -6.65 -1.58 -13.89
C SER A 110 -6.47 -2.44 -15.16
N TRP A 111 -6.23 -3.73 -15.05
CA TRP A 111 -6.20 -4.66 -16.18
C TRP A 111 -7.58 -5.31 -16.36
N GLU A 112 -7.84 -5.91 -17.53
CA GLU A 112 -9.11 -6.60 -17.82
C GLU A 112 -9.39 -7.77 -16.88
N ASP A 113 -8.32 -8.43 -16.41
CA ASP A 113 -8.38 -9.54 -15.46
C ASP A 113 -8.06 -9.12 -14.02
N GLU A 114 -8.37 -7.85 -13.67
CA GLU A 114 -8.27 -7.37 -12.29
C GLU A 114 -9.04 -8.25 -11.32
N MET A 115 -8.42 -8.59 -10.20
CA MET A 115 -9.05 -9.37 -9.14
C MET A 115 -8.81 -8.73 -7.79
N VAL A 116 -9.87 -8.57 -7.01
CA VAL A 116 -9.84 -8.08 -5.64
C VAL A 116 -10.15 -9.22 -4.67
N LEU A 117 -9.18 -9.57 -3.85
CA LEU A 117 -9.31 -10.60 -2.82
C LEU A 117 -9.30 -9.94 -1.45
N ARG A 118 -10.34 -10.16 -0.64
CA ARG A 118 -10.45 -9.62 0.73
C ARG A 118 -10.50 -10.74 1.75
N SER A 119 -9.80 -10.57 2.87
CA SER A 119 -9.73 -11.55 3.95
C SER A 119 -9.27 -10.88 5.25
N SER A 120 -9.09 -11.68 6.29
CA SER A 120 -8.21 -11.32 7.41
C SER A 120 -6.75 -11.48 7.00
N LEU A 121 -5.84 -10.86 7.75
CA LEU A 121 -4.39 -10.98 7.54
C LEU A 121 -3.94 -12.45 7.57
N SER A 122 -4.45 -13.24 8.51
CA SER A 122 -4.12 -14.66 8.60
C SER A 122 -4.71 -15.51 7.47
N GLY A 123 -5.84 -15.12 6.93
CA GLY A 123 -6.53 -15.86 5.86
C GLY A 123 -6.06 -15.49 4.45
N LEU A 124 -5.46 -14.32 4.27
CA LEU A 124 -5.10 -13.79 2.96
C LEU A 124 -4.17 -14.70 2.15
N PRO A 125 -3.12 -15.34 2.72
CA PRO A 125 -2.25 -16.22 1.97
C PRO A 125 -2.98 -17.39 1.30
N ALA A 126 -3.92 -18.02 2.01
CA ALA A 126 -4.69 -19.14 1.48
C ALA A 126 -5.59 -18.71 0.30
N ILE A 127 -6.24 -17.55 0.41
CA ILE A 127 -7.07 -17.02 -0.67
C ILE A 127 -6.21 -16.65 -1.89
N MET A 128 -5.05 -16.02 -1.69
CA MET A 128 -4.13 -15.70 -2.77
C MET A 128 -3.62 -16.97 -3.48
N ALA A 129 -3.24 -17.99 -2.72
CA ALA A 129 -2.80 -19.28 -3.26
C ALA A 129 -3.91 -19.99 -4.04
N GLY A 130 -5.13 -20.03 -3.49
CA GLY A 130 -6.28 -20.64 -4.16
C GLY A 130 -6.67 -19.98 -5.48
N ASN A 131 -6.30 -18.70 -5.67
CA ASN A 131 -6.51 -17.96 -6.91
C ASN A 131 -5.24 -17.84 -7.78
N GLY A 132 -4.15 -18.53 -7.43
CA GLY A 132 -2.92 -18.55 -8.20
C GLY A 132 -2.16 -17.22 -8.24
N VAL A 133 -2.40 -16.32 -7.27
CA VAL A 133 -1.80 -14.99 -7.24
C VAL A 133 -0.41 -15.06 -6.62
N THR A 134 0.62 -15.00 -7.46
CA THR A 134 2.04 -15.05 -7.04
C THR A 134 2.85 -13.85 -7.51
N ARG A 135 2.27 -12.95 -8.29
CA ARG A 135 2.95 -11.77 -8.86
C ARG A 135 1.93 -10.71 -9.29
N GLN A 136 2.41 -9.54 -9.67
CA GLN A 136 1.59 -8.43 -10.19
C GLN A 136 0.42 -8.04 -9.27
N ALA A 137 0.65 -8.11 -7.97
CA ALA A 137 -0.35 -7.81 -6.96
C ALA A 137 0.24 -6.98 -5.83
N LEU A 138 -0.61 -6.13 -5.24
CA LEU A 138 -0.33 -5.42 -4.01
C LEU A 138 -1.15 -6.01 -2.87
N ILE A 139 -0.52 -6.15 -1.72
CA ILE A 139 -1.18 -6.54 -0.47
C ILE A 139 -1.39 -5.28 0.37
N VAL A 140 -2.60 -5.07 0.84
CA VAL A 140 -2.99 -3.96 1.73
C VAL A 140 -3.45 -4.53 3.07
N VAL A 141 -2.95 -3.98 4.17
CA VAL A 141 -3.29 -4.42 5.53
C VAL A 141 -3.59 -3.21 6.39
N GLY A 142 -4.70 -3.25 7.10
CA GLY A 142 -5.05 -2.22 8.08
C GLY A 142 -6.53 -1.88 8.12
N GLY A 143 -6.89 -1.03 9.10
CA GLY A 143 -8.26 -0.60 9.35
C GLY A 143 -8.92 0.18 8.22
N CYS A 144 -8.14 0.68 7.25
CA CYS A 144 -8.68 1.35 6.06
C CYS A 144 -9.57 0.45 5.19
N LEU A 145 -9.44 -0.87 5.31
CA LEU A 145 -10.24 -1.86 4.59
C LEU A 145 -11.61 -2.13 5.22
N ALA A 146 -11.78 -1.76 6.48
CA ALA A 146 -13.04 -1.84 7.22
C ALA A 146 -13.22 -0.53 8.02
N PRO A 147 -13.35 0.61 7.33
CA PRO A 147 -13.55 1.89 8.03
C PRO A 147 -14.87 1.84 8.80
N GLY A 148 -14.82 2.29 10.05
CA GLY A 148 -16.03 2.55 10.82
C GLY A 148 -16.80 3.76 10.29
N ASP A 149 -17.85 4.16 11.00
CA ASP A 149 -18.69 5.32 10.64
C ASP A 149 -18.01 6.69 10.87
N ALA A 150 -16.74 6.70 11.23
CA ALA A 150 -16.00 7.92 11.51
C ALA A 150 -15.91 8.83 10.26
N ARG A 151 -16.50 10.03 10.36
CA ARG A 151 -16.45 11.05 9.31
C ARG A 151 -15.36 12.05 9.60
N SER A 152 -14.71 12.52 8.55
CA SER A 152 -13.77 13.63 8.68
C SER A 152 -14.47 14.87 9.22
N ARG A 153 -13.89 15.50 10.23
CA ARG A 153 -14.39 16.79 10.76
C ARG A 153 -14.43 17.87 9.69
N LEU A 154 -13.62 17.76 8.66
CA LEU A 154 -13.61 18.69 7.52
C LEU A 154 -14.98 18.80 6.84
N TYR A 155 -15.79 17.76 6.88
CA TYR A 155 -17.14 17.73 6.30
C TYR A 155 -18.25 18.02 7.32
N SER A 156 -17.90 18.27 8.58
CA SER A 156 -18.87 18.69 9.60
C SER A 156 -19.38 20.09 9.29
N ALA A 157 -20.68 20.33 9.49
CA ALA A 157 -21.25 21.68 9.40
C ALA A 157 -20.58 22.66 10.38
N SER A 158 -20.22 22.18 11.56
CA SER A 158 -19.55 22.96 12.62
C SER A 158 -18.07 23.23 12.35
N PHE A 159 -17.48 22.79 11.23
CA PHE A 159 -16.07 23.00 10.90
C PHE A 159 -15.90 24.16 9.91
N ALA A 160 -15.28 25.25 10.35
CA ALA A 160 -14.90 26.37 9.50
C ALA A 160 -13.58 26.09 8.76
N HIS A 161 -13.50 26.50 7.52
CA HIS A 161 -12.26 26.50 6.72
C HIS A 161 -12.29 27.67 5.72
N GLY A 162 -11.20 27.92 4.99
CA GLY A 162 -11.03 29.09 4.14
C GLY A 162 -12.10 29.33 3.06
N TYR A 163 -13.00 28.36 2.82
CA TYR A 163 -14.08 28.45 1.84
C TYR A 163 -15.47 28.26 2.45
N ARG A 164 -15.57 28.05 3.76
CA ARG A 164 -16.85 27.80 4.43
C ARG A 164 -16.78 28.22 5.90
N GLU A 165 -17.73 29.05 6.35
CA GLU A 165 -17.96 29.32 7.75
C GLU A 165 -18.69 28.15 8.41
N ALA A 166 -18.49 27.97 9.72
CA ALA A 166 -19.22 26.98 10.49
C ALA A 166 -20.69 27.40 10.58
N SER A 167 -21.61 26.45 10.40
CA SER A 167 -23.03 26.60 10.68
C SER A 167 -23.43 25.81 11.92
N GLU A 168 -24.37 26.33 12.70
CA GLU A 168 -24.93 25.63 13.85
C GLU A 168 -25.71 24.38 13.47
#